data_7ffa74357ab309bcf5dbac8941bc6665
#
_entry.id   7ffa74357ab309bcf5dbac8941bc6665
#
_cell.length_a   1.000
_cell.length_b   1.000
_cell.length_c   1.000
_cell.angle_alpha   90.00
_cell.angle_beta   90.00
_cell.angle_gamma   90.00
#
_symmetry.space_group_name_H-M   'P 1'
#
loop_
_entity.id
_entity.type
_entity.pdbx_description
1 polymer ?
#
loop_
_entity_poly.entity_id
_entity_poly.type
_entity_poly.pdbx_seq_one_letter_code
_entity_poly.pdbx_strand_id
1 'polypeptide(L)'
;MKVKGKTVVVTGGGNGIGRALCRRFAAAGANAIVVADMNAAAAKQVADEIRGTAMTCDVSREADIVNVVTQTIAKHGGIDLFCSNAGIAVNGDEHTADAEWARCWDVNVMAHVYAARAVIPHMLERGHGYLLQTVSAAGLLTHPQSATYAVTKHASLAFAEWLSMTYGDRGITVSALCPQGVKTDMLRRAEAEGTRRSFLLDTALEPEQVADDVVKGIEAERFLILPHPEVSEFVRRRAGDHDRWLRGMRRLL
;
A
#
# COMPACT_ATOMS: atom_id res chain seq x y z
N MET A 1 -7.44 13.35 -8.73
CA MET A 1 -6.18 13.96 -9.23
C MET A 1 -5.71 13.23 -10.50
N LYS A 2 -5.27 13.94 -11.56
CA LYS A 2 -4.61 13.31 -12.72
C LYS A 2 -3.12 13.15 -12.44
N VAL A 3 -2.56 11.98 -12.77
CA VAL A 3 -1.14 11.66 -12.55
C VAL A 3 -0.20 12.38 -13.52
N LYS A 4 -0.70 12.77 -14.70
CA LYS A 4 0.09 13.47 -15.73
C LYS A 4 0.73 14.75 -15.17
N GLY A 5 2.04 14.89 -15.37
CA GLY A 5 2.83 16.03 -14.92
C GLY A 5 3.16 16.05 -13.42
N LYS A 6 2.83 15.00 -12.67
CA LYS A 6 3.01 14.91 -11.22
C LYS A 6 4.34 14.29 -10.82
N THR A 7 4.86 14.68 -9.66
CA THR A 7 5.99 14.03 -8.98
C THR A 7 5.45 12.98 -8.03
N VAL A 8 5.86 11.73 -8.23
CA VAL A 8 5.35 10.55 -7.53
C VAL A 8 6.48 9.84 -6.79
N VAL A 9 6.24 9.44 -5.54
CA VAL A 9 7.11 8.54 -4.78
C VAL A 9 6.37 7.22 -4.55
N VAL A 10 7.04 6.08 -4.77
CA VAL A 10 6.49 4.75 -4.50
C VAL A 10 7.47 3.96 -3.64
N THR A 11 7.07 3.60 -2.41
CA THR A 11 7.83 2.68 -1.56
C THR A 11 7.51 1.23 -1.91
N GLY A 12 8.51 0.33 -1.77
CA GLY A 12 8.41 -1.04 -2.28
C GLY A 12 8.24 -1.06 -3.82
N GLY A 13 8.84 -0.08 -4.50
CA GLY A 13 8.70 0.13 -5.93
C GLY A 13 9.48 -0.86 -6.81
N GLY A 14 10.35 -1.67 -6.22
CA GLY A 14 11.19 -2.62 -6.94
C GLY A 14 10.47 -3.89 -7.38
N ASN A 15 9.32 -4.24 -6.80
CA ASN A 15 8.63 -5.49 -7.12
C ASN A 15 7.09 -5.38 -6.99
N GLY A 16 6.38 -6.41 -7.46
CA GLY A 16 4.94 -6.61 -7.26
C GLY A 16 4.09 -5.40 -7.65
N ILE A 17 3.16 -5.02 -6.77
CA ILE A 17 2.26 -3.88 -6.97
C ILE A 17 3.05 -2.59 -7.14
N GLY A 18 4.10 -2.35 -6.32
CA GLY A 18 4.90 -1.13 -6.39
C GLY A 18 5.57 -0.93 -7.74
N ARG A 19 6.16 -1.99 -8.31
CA ARG A 19 6.73 -1.97 -9.67
C ARG A 19 5.67 -1.66 -10.72
N ALA A 20 4.51 -2.32 -10.62
CA ALA A 20 3.41 -2.08 -11.56
C ALA A 20 2.89 -0.63 -11.46
N LEU A 21 2.78 -0.07 -10.25
CA LEU A 21 2.44 1.34 -10.03
C LEU A 21 3.45 2.28 -10.69
N CYS A 22 4.76 2.06 -10.49
CA CYS A 22 5.80 2.88 -11.11
C CYS A 22 5.68 2.90 -12.64
N ARG A 23 5.53 1.73 -13.27
CA ARG A 23 5.34 1.59 -14.73
C ARG A 23 4.07 2.28 -15.20
N ARG A 24 2.97 2.07 -14.46
CA ARG A 24 1.67 2.63 -14.83
C ARG A 24 1.62 4.15 -14.71
N PHE A 25 2.25 4.71 -13.68
CA PHE A 25 2.39 6.16 -13.53
C PHE A 25 3.27 6.79 -14.61
N ALA A 26 4.36 6.11 -15.00
CA ALA A 26 5.18 6.54 -16.13
C ALA A 26 4.36 6.57 -17.42
N ALA A 27 3.60 5.51 -17.71
CA ALA A 27 2.70 5.44 -18.87
C ALA A 27 1.58 6.49 -18.81
N ALA A 28 1.14 6.91 -17.61
CA ALA A 28 0.17 7.99 -17.41
C ALA A 28 0.78 9.39 -17.55
N GLY A 29 2.09 9.50 -17.81
CA GLY A 29 2.79 10.76 -18.03
C GLY A 29 3.15 11.52 -16.76
N ALA A 30 3.43 10.83 -15.65
CA ALA A 30 4.06 11.44 -14.48
C ALA A 30 5.35 12.18 -14.88
N ASN A 31 5.60 13.33 -14.29
CA ASN A 31 6.78 14.13 -14.58
C ASN A 31 8.06 13.52 -13.96
N ALA A 32 7.93 13.02 -12.75
CA ALA A 32 9.03 12.35 -12.05
C ALA A 32 8.47 11.19 -11.20
N ILE A 33 9.21 10.08 -11.15
CA ILE A 33 8.88 8.93 -10.32
C ILE A 33 10.12 8.53 -9.54
N VAL A 34 9.99 8.51 -8.21
CA VAL A 34 11.00 7.98 -7.30
C VAL A 34 10.61 6.57 -6.90
N VAL A 35 11.45 5.62 -7.25
CA VAL A 35 11.32 4.20 -6.93
C VAL A 35 12.14 3.94 -5.66
N ALA A 36 11.48 3.88 -4.51
CA ALA A 36 12.11 3.61 -3.23
C ALA A 36 11.92 2.14 -2.84
N ASP A 37 13.00 1.42 -2.58
CA ASP A 37 12.96 0.01 -2.16
C ASP A 37 14.19 -0.33 -1.30
N MET A 38 14.06 -1.27 -0.37
CA MET A 38 15.19 -1.78 0.40
C MET A 38 16.17 -2.57 -0.48
N ASN A 39 15.70 -3.18 -1.56
CA ASN A 39 16.51 -3.80 -2.58
C ASN A 39 16.93 -2.75 -3.63
N ALA A 40 18.12 -2.19 -3.44
CA ALA A 40 18.69 -1.15 -4.32
C ALA A 40 18.77 -1.59 -5.79
N ALA A 41 19.09 -2.86 -6.06
CA ALA A 41 19.20 -3.38 -7.43
C ALA A 41 17.82 -3.43 -8.11
N ALA A 42 16.77 -3.89 -7.39
CA ALA A 42 15.42 -3.91 -7.91
C ALA A 42 14.87 -2.50 -8.13
N ALA A 43 15.11 -1.58 -7.20
CA ALA A 43 14.74 -0.17 -7.36
C ALA A 43 15.40 0.44 -8.60
N LYS A 44 16.72 0.18 -8.78
CA LYS A 44 17.46 0.68 -9.94
C LYS A 44 16.93 0.11 -11.25
N GLN A 45 16.67 -1.19 -11.31
CA GLN A 45 16.13 -1.82 -12.51
C GLN A 45 14.82 -1.16 -12.95
N VAL A 46 13.87 -0.99 -12.02
CA VAL A 46 12.58 -0.35 -12.32
C VAL A 46 12.75 1.12 -12.70
N ALA A 47 13.62 1.84 -11.98
CA ALA A 47 13.89 3.24 -12.30
C ALA A 47 14.49 3.43 -13.70
N ASP A 48 15.46 2.56 -14.10
CA ASP A 48 16.05 2.58 -15.44
C ASP A 48 14.99 2.33 -16.54
N GLU A 49 14.08 1.36 -16.31
CA GLU A 49 12.97 1.03 -17.24
C GLU A 49 12.08 2.25 -17.53
N ILE A 50 11.77 3.04 -16.50
CA ILE A 50 10.81 4.15 -16.58
C ILE A 50 11.47 5.54 -16.66
N ARG A 51 12.80 5.60 -16.71
CA ARG A 51 13.59 6.84 -16.61
C ARG A 51 13.29 7.61 -15.31
N GLY A 52 13.07 6.89 -14.21
CA GLY A 52 12.81 7.41 -12.87
C GLY A 52 14.09 7.61 -12.06
N THR A 53 13.91 7.81 -10.77
CA THR A 53 15.00 7.91 -9.78
C THR A 53 14.91 6.75 -8.80
N ALA A 54 15.97 5.95 -8.68
CA ALA A 54 16.05 4.90 -7.66
C ALA A 54 16.58 5.48 -6.33
N MET A 55 15.99 5.04 -5.22
CA MET A 55 16.49 5.34 -3.88
C MET A 55 16.39 4.09 -3.00
N THR A 56 17.48 3.78 -2.27
CA THR A 56 17.43 2.72 -1.26
C THR A 56 16.68 3.24 -0.03
N CYS A 57 15.69 2.46 0.44
CA CYS A 57 14.86 2.85 1.57
C CYS A 57 14.34 1.62 2.30
N ASP A 58 14.72 1.47 3.55
CA ASP A 58 14.04 0.59 4.49
C ASP A 58 12.94 1.39 5.20
N VAL A 59 11.69 1.10 4.85
CA VAL A 59 10.53 1.84 5.36
C VAL A 59 10.29 1.68 6.85
N SER A 60 10.88 0.67 7.51
CA SER A 60 10.84 0.51 8.96
C SER A 60 11.70 1.56 9.68
N ARG A 61 12.52 2.30 8.95
CA ARG A 61 13.42 3.34 9.46
C ARG A 61 12.92 4.72 9.05
N GLU A 62 12.45 5.51 10.01
CA GLU A 62 11.95 6.87 9.73
C GLU A 62 12.98 7.73 8.97
N ALA A 63 14.26 7.63 9.33
CA ALA A 63 15.33 8.39 8.68
C ALA A 63 15.45 8.13 7.17
N ASP A 64 15.21 6.89 6.73
CA ASP A 64 15.27 6.54 5.31
C ASP A 64 14.09 7.17 4.55
N ILE A 65 12.89 7.16 5.13
CA ILE A 65 11.71 7.82 4.55
C ILE A 65 11.91 9.34 4.48
N VAL A 66 12.41 9.96 5.55
CA VAL A 66 12.75 11.39 5.58
C VAL A 66 13.76 11.73 4.48
N ASN A 67 14.78 10.89 4.31
CA ASN A 67 15.76 11.08 3.23
C ASN A 67 15.11 11.01 1.85
N VAL A 68 14.22 10.02 1.60
CA VAL A 68 13.48 9.92 0.31
C VAL A 68 12.66 11.18 0.05
N VAL A 69 11.92 11.67 1.04
CA VAL A 69 11.11 12.89 0.91
C VAL A 69 11.98 14.11 0.65
N THR A 70 13.02 14.32 1.45
CA THR A 70 13.90 15.48 1.35
C THR A 70 14.62 15.54 0.00
N GLN A 71 15.20 14.41 -0.44
CA GLN A 71 15.90 14.34 -1.73
C GLN A 71 14.95 14.52 -2.91
N THR A 72 13.72 13.99 -2.80
CA THR A 72 12.70 14.19 -3.85
C THR A 72 12.29 15.65 -3.97
N ILE A 73 12.05 16.32 -2.87
CA ILE A 73 11.69 17.74 -2.85
C ILE A 73 12.86 18.58 -3.41
N ALA A 74 14.09 18.34 -2.97
CA ALA A 74 15.26 19.05 -3.44
C ALA A 74 15.48 18.90 -4.95
N LYS A 75 15.26 17.69 -5.50
CA LYS A 75 15.50 17.39 -6.91
C LYS A 75 14.35 17.82 -7.83
N HIS A 76 13.10 17.69 -7.38
CA HIS A 76 11.93 17.84 -8.24
C HIS A 76 10.99 18.97 -7.82
N GLY A 77 11.33 19.73 -6.78
CA GLY A 77 10.56 20.88 -6.29
C GLY A 77 9.33 20.52 -5.46
N GLY A 78 9.00 19.23 -5.31
CA GLY A 78 7.87 18.81 -4.51
C GLY A 78 7.43 17.37 -4.76
N ILE A 79 6.47 16.93 -3.94
CA ILE A 79 5.82 15.62 -4.06
C ILE A 79 4.32 15.86 -4.18
N ASP A 80 3.71 15.38 -5.27
CA ASP A 80 2.27 15.49 -5.48
C ASP A 80 1.53 14.23 -5.02
N LEU A 81 2.16 13.05 -5.18
CA LEU A 81 1.62 11.75 -4.79
C LEU A 81 2.69 10.94 -4.05
N PHE A 82 2.37 10.52 -2.84
CA PHE A 82 3.19 9.58 -2.09
C PHE A 82 2.46 8.26 -1.91
N CYS A 83 3.01 7.18 -2.49
CA CYS A 83 2.47 5.83 -2.38
C CYS A 83 3.24 5.04 -1.31
N SER A 84 2.68 4.97 -0.10
CA SER A 84 3.14 4.07 0.96
C SER A 84 2.68 2.65 0.62
N ASN A 85 3.50 1.94 -0.19
CA ASN A 85 3.10 0.65 -0.75
C ASN A 85 3.90 -0.53 -0.17
N ALA A 86 5.12 -0.33 0.32
CA ALA A 86 5.89 -1.39 0.95
C ALA A 86 5.11 -2.09 2.07
N GLY A 87 5.20 -3.41 2.12
CA GLY A 87 4.51 -4.21 3.13
C GLY A 87 5.02 -5.64 3.14
N ILE A 88 4.80 -6.31 4.25
CA ILE A 88 5.15 -7.73 4.45
C ILE A 88 3.96 -8.51 5.00
N ALA A 89 3.96 -9.82 4.77
CA ALA A 89 3.06 -10.75 5.41
C ALA A 89 3.89 -11.80 6.15
N VAL A 90 3.46 -12.12 7.37
CA VAL A 90 4.00 -13.22 8.18
C VAL A 90 2.82 -14.07 8.57
N ASN A 91 2.84 -15.34 8.13
CA ASN A 91 1.84 -16.32 8.55
C ASN A 91 2.05 -16.67 10.01
N GLY A 92 0.98 -16.95 10.72
CA GLY A 92 1.04 -17.35 12.12
C GLY A 92 -0.17 -16.89 12.93
N ASP A 93 -0.15 -17.31 14.17
CA ASP A 93 -1.21 -17.14 15.16
C ASP A 93 -0.72 -16.29 16.35
N GLU A 94 -1.36 -16.46 17.52
CA GLU A 94 -0.99 -15.76 18.75
C GLU A 94 0.39 -16.17 19.31
N HIS A 95 0.95 -17.29 18.86
CA HIS A 95 2.28 -17.78 19.26
C HIS A 95 3.42 -17.25 18.35
N THR A 96 3.08 -16.48 17.31
CA THR A 96 4.09 -15.81 16.48
C THR A 96 5.04 -14.99 17.34
N ALA A 97 6.34 -15.11 17.13
CA ALA A 97 7.35 -14.46 17.94
C ALA A 97 7.17 -12.92 17.97
N ASP A 98 7.39 -12.30 19.12
CA ASP A 98 7.25 -10.84 19.32
C ASP A 98 8.06 -10.03 18.30
N ALA A 99 9.24 -10.51 17.91
CA ALA A 99 10.07 -9.87 16.89
C ALA A 99 9.38 -9.79 15.51
N GLU A 100 8.61 -10.82 15.14
CA GLU A 100 7.84 -10.82 13.90
C GLU A 100 6.61 -9.89 14.00
N TRP A 101 5.95 -9.82 15.16
CA TRP A 101 4.92 -8.84 15.44
C TRP A 101 5.45 -7.41 15.29
N ALA A 102 6.60 -7.10 15.93
CA ALA A 102 7.25 -5.81 15.84
C ALA A 102 7.63 -5.47 14.37
N ARG A 103 8.25 -6.41 13.66
CA ARG A 103 8.64 -6.24 12.25
C ARG A 103 7.43 -5.96 11.35
N CYS A 104 6.32 -6.71 11.52
CA CYS A 104 5.09 -6.43 10.78
C CYS A 104 4.51 -5.06 11.12
N TRP A 105 4.55 -4.65 12.38
CA TRP A 105 4.08 -3.34 12.82
C TRP A 105 4.90 -2.22 12.21
N ASP A 106 6.22 -2.31 12.28
CA ASP A 106 7.12 -1.28 11.76
C ASP A 106 6.95 -1.09 10.25
N VAL A 107 6.86 -2.18 9.49
CA VAL A 107 6.74 -2.10 8.02
C VAL A 107 5.32 -1.78 7.58
N ASN A 108 4.28 -2.41 8.17
CA ASN A 108 2.91 -2.26 7.68
C ASN A 108 2.16 -1.06 8.28
N VAL A 109 2.60 -0.54 9.43
CA VAL A 109 1.92 0.56 10.13
C VAL A 109 2.82 1.78 10.26
N MET A 110 3.98 1.65 10.92
CA MET A 110 4.85 2.78 11.20
C MET A 110 5.39 3.42 9.92
N ALA A 111 5.64 2.65 8.88
CA ALA A 111 6.04 3.20 7.57
C ALA A 111 5.01 4.20 7.01
N HIS A 112 3.71 3.95 7.17
CA HIS A 112 2.66 4.90 6.79
C HIS A 112 2.69 6.15 7.66
N VAL A 113 2.94 6.00 8.96
CA VAL A 113 3.06 7.12 9.91
C VAL A 113 4.28 7.98 9.56
N TYR A 114 5.44 7.36 9.33
CA TYR A 114 6.67 8.07 8.95
C TYR A 114 6.51 8.83 7.63
N ALA A 115 5.89 8.20 6.63
CA ALA A 115 5.62 8.85 5.34
C ALA A 115 4.70 10.07 5.52
N ALA A 116 3.60 9.93 6.24
CA ALA A 116 2.68 11.02 6.51
C ALA A 116 3.37 12.17 7.26
N ARG A 117 4.13 11.85 8.31
CA ARG A 117 4.88 12.83 9.11
C ARG A 117 5.90 13.60 8.26
N ALA A 118 6.58 12.93 7.34
CA ALA A 118 7.59 13.53 6.50
C ALA A 118 7.00 14.39 5.37
N VAL A 119 5.87 13.98 4.75
CA VAL A 119 5.40 14.62 3.50
C VAL A 119 4.24 15.59 3.70
N ILE A 120 3.37 15.39 4.70
CA ILE A 120 2.19 16.25 4.93
C ILE A 120 2.55 17.72 5.16
N PRO A 121 3.56 18.10 5.97
CA PRO A 121 3.92 19.51 6.13
C PRO A 121 4.15 20.21 4.80
N HIS A 122 4.96 19.60 3.92
CA HIS A 122 5.24 20.12 2.59
C HIS A 122 3.98 20.20 1.68
N MET A 123 3.10 19.20 1.75
CA MET A 123 1.84 19.21 1.00
C MET A 123 0.89 20.31 1.49
N LEU A 124 0.84 20.53 2.80
CA LEU A 124 0.02 21.61 3.40
C LEU A 124 0.51 23.00 3.02
N GLU A 125 1.83 23.22 2.99
CA GLU A 125 2.41 24.50 2.52
C GLU A 125 2.04 24.79 1.07
N ARG A 126 1.93 23.74 0.22
CA ARG A 126 1.52 23.84 -1.18
C ARG A 126 -0.02 23.91 -1.35
N GLY A 127 -0.78 23.65 -0.30
CA GLY A 127 -2.25 23.60 -0.33
C GLY A 127 -2.83 22.38 -1.06
N HIS A 128 -2.01 21.40 -1.45
CA HIS A 128 -2.45 20.17 -2.11
C HIS A 128 -1.46 19.03 -1.95
N GLY A 129 -1.99 17.79 -1.92
CA GLY A 129 -1.21 16.57 -1.89
C GLY A 129 -2.09 15.33 -1.95
N TYR A 130 -1.48 14.20 -2.26
CA TYR A 130 -2.17 12.92 -2.34
C TYR A 130 -1.37 11.82 -1.66
N LEU A 131 -2.02 11.07 -0.75
CA LEU A 131 -1.46 9.90 -0.10
C LEU A 131 -2.21 8.65 -0.58
N LEU A 132 -1.50 7.70 -1.17
CA LEU A 132 -2.00 6.37 -1.44
C LEU A 132 -1.39 5.40 -0.44
N GLN A 133 -2.21 4.72 0.35
CA GLN A 133 -1.75 3.69 1.29
C GLN A 133 -2.16 2.30 0.81
N THR A 134 -1.19 1.42 0.58
CA THR A 134 -1.48 0.02 0.23
C THR A 134 -1.80 -0.76 1.50
N VAL A 135 -3.08 -0.90 1.76
CA VAL A 135 -3.61 -1.67 2.88
C VAL A 135 -3.76 -3.14 2.47
N SER A 136 -4.95 -3.65 2.39
CA SER A 136 -5.38 -4.98 1.94
C SER A 136 -6.87 -5.15 2.23
N ALA A 137 -7.55 -6.05 1.55
CA ALA A 137 -8.86 -6.55 1.98
C ALA A 137 -8.81 -7.14 3.41
N ALA A 138 -7.66 -7.62 3.86
CA ALA A 138 -7.44 -8.08 5.24
C ALA A 138 -7.65 -6.96 6.29
N GLY A 139 -7.48 -5.69 5.93
CA GLY A 139 -7.79 -4.54 6.79
C GLY A 139 -9.30 -4.28 6.92
N LEU A 140 -10.09 -4.77 5.99
CA LEU A 140 -11.55 -4.66 5.99
C LEU A 140 -12.25 -5.92 6.53
N LEU A 141 -11.69 -7.10 6.28
CA LEU A 141 -12.37 -8.39 6.43
C LEU A 141 -11.69 -9.34 7.44
N THR A 142 -10.46 -9.05 7.85
CA THR A 142 -9.56 -9.96 8.59
C THR A 142 -8.93 -11.03 7.67
N HIS A 143 -7.81 -11.61 8.10
CA HIS A 143 -7.13 -12.71 7.43
C HIS A 143 -7.01 -13.90 8.38
N PRO A 144 -7.65 -15.05 8.08
CA PRO A 144 -7.75 -16.15 9.05
C PRO A 144 -6.43 -16.86 9.35
N GLN A 145 -5.44 -16.78 8.48
CA GLN A 145 -4.17 -17.52 8.58
C GLN A 145 -2.99 -16.64 9.03
N SER A 146 -3.22 -15.37 9.32
CA SER A 146 -2.16 -14.45 9.75
C SER A 146 -2.69 -13.39 10.69
N ALA A 147 -2.48 -13.59 11.98
CA ALA A 147 -2.87 -12.65 13.01
C ALA A 147 -2.11 -11.32 12.89
N THR A 148 -0.78 -11.38 12.70
CA THR A 148 0.06 -10.18 12.55
C THR A 148 -0.36 -9.32 11.37
N TYR A 149 -0.60 -9.95 10.22
CA TYR A 149 -1.01 -9.24 9.00
C TYR A 149 -2.41 -8.64 9.16
N ALA A 150 -3.38 -9.41 9.68
CA ALA A 150 -4.73 -8.92 9.90
C ALA A 150 -4.77 -7.69 10.81
N VAL A 151 -4.09 -7.76 11.95
CA VAL A 151 -4.02 -6.65 12.93
C VAL A 151 -3.36 -5.43 12.31
N THR A 152 -2.20 -5.59 11.69
CA THR A 152 -1.47 -4.46 11.11
C THR A 152 -2.21 -3.81 9.93
N LYS A 153 -2.92 -4.58 9.11
CA LYS A 153 -3.70 -4.01 8.00
C LYS A 153 -4.98 -3.30 8.47
N HIS A 154 -5.61 -3.74 9.57
CA HIS A 154 -6.68 -2.96 10.22
C HIS A 154 -6.14 -1.63 10.78
N ALA A 155 -4.97 -1.66 11.45
CA ALA A 155 -4.34 -0.46 11.96
C ALA A 155 -3.98 0.53 10.83
N SER A 156 -3.45 0.03 9.70
CA SER A 156 -3.13 0.86 8.53
C SER A 156 -4.38 1.50 7.93
N LEU A 157 -5.50 0.76 7.85
CA LEU A 157 -6.76 1.31 7.35
C LEU A 157 -7.28 2.42 8.27
N ALA A 158 -7.31 2.17 9.58
CA ALA A 158 -7.74 3.17 10.56
C ALA A 158 -6.89 4.43 10.50
N PHE A 159 -5.58 4.30 10.27
CA PHE A 159 -4.69 5.44 10.10
C PHE A 159 -4.99 6.20 8.79
N ALA A 160 -5.27 5.51 7.68
CA ALA A 160 -5.68 6.15 6.43
C ALA A 160 -7.00 6.93 6.57
N GLU A 161 -7.99 6.35 7.27
CA GLU A 161 -9.26 7.01 7.58
C GLU A 161 -9.04 8.26 8.43
N TRP A 162 -8.21 8.15 9.49
CA TRP A 162 -7.89 9.28 10.34
C TRP A 162 -7.21 10.42 9.56
N LEU A 163 -6.26 10.10 8.67
CA LEU A 163 -5.61 11.09 7.82
C LEU A 163 -6.62 11.78 6.89
N SER A 164 -7.52 11.01 6.27
CA SER A 164 -8.55 11.54 5.38
C SER A 164 -9.48 12.52 6.11
N MET A 165 -9.93 12.16 7.31
CA MET A 165 -10.78 13.01 8.15
C MET A 165 -10.05 14.28 8.62
N THR A 166 -8.75 14.16 8.96
CA THR A 166 -8.00 15.26 9.56
C THR A 166 -7.53 16.28 8.53
N TYR A 167 -7.18 15.84 7.34
CA TYR A 167 -6.50 16.68 6.34
C TYR A 167 -7.31 16.90 5.05
N GLY A 168 -8.45 16.23 4.87
CA GLY A 168 -9.25 16.30 3.66
C GLY A 168 -9.64 17.74 3.29
N ASP A 169 -10.20 18.49 4.23
CA ASP A 169 -10.57 19.90 4.04
C ASP A 169 -9.37 20.85 3.95
N ARG A 170 -8.16 20.32 4.13
CA ARG A 170 -6.90 21.08 4.07
C ARG A 170 -6.12 20.80 2.78
N GLY A 171 -6.78 20.21 1.77
CA GLY A 171 -6.21 19.96 0.45
C GLY A 171 -5.41 18.65 0.33
N ILE A 172 -5.47 17.75 1.32
CA ILE A 172 -4.78 16.46 1.26
C ILE A 172 -5.80 15.35 0.98
N THR A 173 -5.72 14.74 -0.18
CA THR A 173 -6.53 13.58 -0.52
C THR A 173 -5.84 12.29 -0.05
N VAL A 174 -6.61 11.35 0.47
CA VAL A 174 -6.09 10.05 0.92
C VAL A 174 -6.88 8.92 0.27
N SER A 175 -6.18 7.90 -0.22
CA SER A 175 -6.79 6.65 -0.68
C SER A 175 -6.15 5.45 0.01
N ALA A 176 -6.97 4.46 0.33
CA ALA A 176 -6.58 3.14 0.81
C ALA A 176 -6.81 2.10 -0.30
N LEU A 177 -5.71 1.53 -0.81
CA LEU A 177 -5.76 0.42 -1.76
C LEU A 177 -5.93 -0.88 -0.98
N CYS A 178 -7.05 -1.58 -1.21
CA CYS A 178 -7.43 -2.79 -0.47
C CYS A 178 -7.63 -4.00 -1.40
N PRO A 179 -6.56 -4.56 -1.99
CA PRO A 179 -6.65 -5.75 -2.83
C PRO A 179 -6.82 -7.02 -1.98
N GLN A 180 -7.36 -8.08 -2.61
CA GLN A 180 -7.23 -9.47 -2.14
C GLN A 180 -5.95 -10.08 -2.69
N GLY A 181 -5.99 -11.31 -3.23
CA GLY A 181 -4.84 -11.96 -3.84
C GLY A 181 -4.32 -11.19 -5.04
N VAL A 182 -3.01 -10.94 -5.08
CA VAL A 182 -2.30 -10.36 -6.23
C VAL A 182 -1.08 -11.22 -6.50
N LYS A 183 -0.84 -11.58 -7.76
CA LYS A 183 0.24 -12.49 -8.21
C LYS A 183 1.62 -11.84 -8.04
N THR A 184 2.06 -11.74 -6.81
CA THR A 184 3.33 -11.17 -6.37
C THR A 184 4.21 -12.23 -5.72
N ASP A 185 5.49 -11.91 -5.46
CA ASP A 185 6.37 -12.79 -4.69
C ASP A 185 5.84 -13.05 -3.27
N MET A 186 5.14 -12.08 -2.68
CA MET A 186 4.50 -12.25 -1.38
C MET A 186 3.48 -13.40 -1.40
N LEU A 187 2.61 -13.44 -2.42
CA LEU A 187 1.63 -14.50 -2.56
C LEU A 187 2.30 -15.85 -2.85
N ARG A 188 3.31 -15.88 -3.75
CA ARG A 188 4.07 -17.10 -4.08
C ARG A 188 4.79 -17.70 -2.85
N ARG A 189 5.36 -16.87 -1.98
CA ARG A 189 5.99 -17.32 -0.73
C ARG A 189 4.96 -17.92 0.23
N ALA A 190 3.82 -17.25 0.40
CA ALA A 190 2.74 -17.77 1.23
C ALA A 190 2.25 -19.16 0.75
N GLU A 191 2.18 -19.39 -0.57
CA GLU A 191 1.88 -20.70 -1.15
C GLU A 191 2.95 -21.77 -0.81
N ALA A 192 4.22 -21.40 -0.97
CA ALA A 192 5.35 -22.32 -0.71
C ALA A 192 5.45 -22.74 0.77
N GLU A 193 5.00 -21.88 1.69
CA GLU A 193 4.95 -22.14 3.14
C GLU A 193 3.76 -23.00 3.57
N GLY A 194 2.99 -23.55 2.60
CA GLY A 194 1.90 -24.49 2.89
C GLY A 194 0.61 -23.82 3.34
N THR A 195 0.46 -22.54 3.10
CA THR A 195 -0.84 -21.86 3.25
C THR A 195 -1.88 -22.64 2.45
N ARG A 196 -2.94 -23.14 3.10
CA ARG A 196 -4.02 -23.86 2.41
C ARG A 196 -4.40 -23.08 1.16
N ARG A 197 -4.50 -23.79 0.02
CA ARG A 197 -4.91 -23.24 -1.28
C ARG A 197 -6.13 -22.33 -1.07
N SER A 198 -5.86 -21.06 -0.95
CA SER A 198 -6.88 -20.11 -0.56
C SER A 198 -7.61 -19.68 -1.83
N PHE A 199 -8.90 -19.42 -1.73
CA PHE A 199 -9.68 -18.76 -2.78
C PHE A 199 -8.99 -17.49 -3.32
N LEU A 200 -8.01 -16.96 -2.57
CA LEU A 200 -7.18 -15.82 -2.98
C LEU A 200 -6.30 -16.12 -4.20
N LEU A 201 -5.98 -17.38 -4.47
CA LEU A 201 -5.18 -17.79 -5.62
C LEU A 201 -6.03 -17.87 -6.89
N ASP A 202 -7.22 -18.41 -6.76
CA ASP A 202 -8.13 -18.60 -7.89
C ASP A 202 -8.65 -17.26 -8.45
N THR A 203 -8.69 -16.22 -7.60
CA THR A 203 -9.14 -14.87 -7.94
C THR A 203 -8.00 -13.85 -8.01
N ALA A 204 -6.74 -14.28 -7.91
CA ALA A 204 -5.59 -13.39 -7.85
C ALA A 204 -5.42 -12.58 -9.15
N LEU A 205 -5.37 -11.26 -9.02
CA LEU A 205 -5.15 -10.33 -10.11
C LEU A 205 -3.66 -10.20 -10.44
N GLU A 206 -3.36 -9.81 -11.68
CA GLU A 206 -2.02 -9.34 -12.03
C GLU A 206 -1.75 -7.97 -11.38
N PRO A 207 -0.50 -7.68 -10.97
CA PRO A 207 -0.14 -6.37 -10.41
C PRO A 207 -0.50 -5.19 -11.33
N GLU A 208 -0.46 -5.39 -12.63
CA GLU A 208 -0.78 -4.40 -13.65
C GLU A 208 -2.27 -4.01 -13.63
N GLN A 209 -3.16 -4.98 -13.41
CA GLN A 209 -4.61 -4.73 -13.27
C GLN A 209 -4.87 -3.87 -12.02
N VAL A 210 -4.19 -4.19 -10.90
CA VAL A 210 -4.28 -3.40 -9.67
C VAL A 210 -3.80 -1.97 -9.92
N ALA A 211 -2.68 -1.79 -10.63
CA ALA A 211 -2.16 -0.47 -10.96
C ALA A 211 -3.11 0.36 -11.85
N ASP A 212 -3.82 -0.28 -12.78
CA ASP A 212 -4.85 0.38 -13.58
C ASP A 212 -6.01 0.87 -12.72
N ASP A 213 -6.48 0.06 -11.78
CA ASP A 213 -7.57 0.44 -10.87
C ASP A 213 -7.13 1.53 -9.88
N VAL A 214 -5.86 1.55 -9.48
CA VAL A 214 -5.28 2.63 -8.68
C VAL A 214 -5.34 3.96 -9.45
N VAL A 215 -4.93 4.00 -10.72
CA VAL A 215 -4.99 5.25 -11.50
C VAL A 215 -6.43 5.76 -11.62
N LYS A 216 -7.39 4.87 -11.92
CA LYS A 216 -8.83 5.23 -11.95
C LYS A 216 -9.32 5.74 -10.59
N GLY A 217 -8.91 5.08 -9.50
CA GLY A 217 -9.27 5.46 -8.13
C GLY A 217 -8.72 6.83 -7.74
N ILE A 218 -7.45 7.11 -8.07
CA ILE A 218 -6.79 8.41 -7.85
C ILE A 218 -7.47 9.50 -8.66
N GLU A 219 -7.80 9.25 -9.94
CA GLU A 219 -8.50 10.23 -10.78
C GLU A 219 -9.89 10.59 -10.24
N ALA A 220 -10.60 9.59 -9.69
CA ALA A 220 -11.92 9.76 -9.08
C ALA A 220 -11.85 10.18 -7.59
N GLU A 221 -10.65 10.32 -7.03
CA GLU A 221 -10.38 10.67 -5.61
C GLU A 221 -11.15 9.79 -4.61
N ARG A 222 -11.27 8.49 -4.95
CA ARG A 222 -11.96 7.52 -4.09
C ARG A 222 -11.10 7.17 -2.88
N PHE A 223 -11.70 7.19 -1.68
CA PHE A 223 -11.00 6.75 -0.48
C PHE A 223 -10.67 5.24 -0.56
N LEU A 224 -11.66 4.38 -0.78
CA LEU A 224 -11.43 2.94 -0.96
C LEU A 224 -11.23 2.60 -2.44
N ILE A 225 -10.05 2.07 -2.77
CA ILE A 225 -9.76 1.47 -4.08
C ILE A 225 -9.79 -0.05 -3.90
N LEU A 226 -10.80 -0.68 -4.48
CA LEU A 226 -11.09 -2.11 -4.38
C LEU A 226 -10.92 -2.79 -5.74
N PRO A 227 -9.72 -3.32 -6.08
CA PRO A 227 -9.50 -4.03 -7.34
C PRO A 227 -10.37 -5.29 -7.48
N HIS A 228 -10.76 -5.88 -6.34
CA HIS A 228 -11.68 -7.00 -6.24
C HIS A 228 -13.05 -6.48 -5.81
N PRO A 229 -14.00 -6.30 -6.73
CA PRO A 229 -15.29 -5.64 -6.43
C PRO A 229 -16.14 -6.38 -5.41
N GLU A 230 -15.99 -7.70 -5.27
CA GLU A 230 -16.68 -8.52 -4.28
C GLU A 230 -16.33 -8.15 -2.83
N VAL A 231 -15.17 -7.51 -2.59
CA VAL A 231 -14.78 -7.04 -1.25
C VAL A 231 -15.84 -6.10 -0.68
N SER A 232 -16.42 -5.23 -1.50
CA SER A 232 -17.47 -4.30 -1.05
C SER A 232 -18.71 -5.03 -0.54
N GLU A 233 -19.08 -6.14 -1.18
CA GLU A 233 -20.19 -6.97 -0.73
C GLU A 233 -19.84 -7.72 0.56
N PHE A 234 -18.62 -8.23 0.69
CA PHE A 234 -18.17 -8.88 1.92
C PHE A 234 -18.18 -7.92 3.11
N VAL A 235 -17.77 -6.68 2.91
CA VAL A 235 -17.85 -5.64 3.95
C VAL A 235 -19.30 -5.40 4.39
N ARG A 236 -20.24 -5.29 3.43
CA ARG A 236 -21.68 -5.15 3.76
C ARG A 236 -22.22 -6.32 4.55
N ARG A 237 -21.88 -7.56 4.15
CA ARG A 237 -22.28 -8.78 4.87
C ARG A 237 -21.72 -8.82 6.29
N ARG A 238 -20.45 -8.44 6.46
CA ARG A 238 -19.81 -8.34 7.78
C ARG A 238 -20.52 -7.32 8.67
N ALA A 239 -20.79 -6.14 8.13
CA ALA A 239 -21.48 -5.07 8.89
C ALA A 239 -22.92 -5.41 9.22
N GLY A 240 -23.64 -6.14 8.36
CA GLY A 240 -25.03 -6.52 8.55
C GLY A 240 -25.26 -7.60 9.61
N ASP A 241 -24.36 -8.57 9.73
CA ASP A 241 -24.41 -9.62 10.77
C ASP A 241 -22.98 -10.13 11.04
N HIS A 242 -22.34 -9.52 12.03
CA HIS A 242 -20.94 -9.80 12.37
C HIS A 242 -20.75 -11.25 12.89
N ASP A 243 -21.69 -11.75 13.68
CA ASP A 243 -21.60 -13.11 14.22
C ASP A 243 -21.76 -14.18 13.13
N ARG A 244 -22.67 -13.96 12.20
CA ARG A 244 -22.84 -14.83 11.04
C ARG A 244 -21.59 -14.81 10.17
N TRP A 245 -21.00 -13.62 9.96
CA TRP A 245 -19.75 -13.46 9.23
C TRP A 245 -18.63 -14.27 9.87
N LEU A 246 -18.40 -14.13 11.18
CA LEU A 246 -17.34 -14.88 11.89
C LEU A 246 -17.57 -16.39 11.83
N ARG A 247 -18.81 -16.87 11.97
CA ARG A 247 -19.14 -18.29 11.77
C ARG A 247 -18.79 -18.79 10.35
N GLY A 248 -19.01 -17.94 9.34
CA GLY A 248 -18.61 -18.23 7.95
C GLY A 248 -17.12 -18.32 7.77
N MET A 249 -16.37 -17.36 8.33
CA MET A 249 -14.90 -17.29 8.23
C MET A 249 -14.18 -18.49 8.87
N ARG A 250 -14.74 -19.08 9.95
CA ARG A 250 -14.21 -20.31 10.57
C ARG A 250 -14.11 -21.50 9.60
N ARG A 251 -14.90 -21.53 8.54
CA ARG A 251 -14.85 -22.58 7.53
C ARG A 251 -13.65 -22.47 6.58
N LEU A 252 -12.96 -21.34 6.63
CA LEU A 252 -11.75 -21.09 5.84
C LEU A 252 -10.47 -21.53 6.59
N LEU A 253 -10.56 -21.85 7.90
CA LEU A 253 -9.53 -22.45 8.73
C LEU A 253 -9.51 -23.98 8.59
#